data_e660a363b5f61342f7b3d50f50a804ba
#
_entry.id   e660a363b5f61342f7b3d50f50a804ba
#
_cell.length_a   1.000
_cell.length_b   1.000
_cell.length_c   1.000
_cell.angle_alpha   90.00
_cell.angle_beta   90.00
_cell.angle_gamma   90.00
#
_symmetry.space_group_name_H-M   'P 1'
#
loop_
_entity.id
_entity.type
_entity.pdbx_description
1 polymer ?
#
loop_
_entity_poly.entity_id
_entity_poly.type
_entity_poly.pdbx_seq_one_letter_code
_entity_poly.pdbx_strand_id
1 'polypeptide(L)'
;MAEFAVVRLNLPPPHFAHSGIMTEVCETVHYGLRGLGHDSVLTENVVYGERINILFASHLLPFFGEIALPPFSVIFNLEPIIAQMLVRIPQYPDLLKHPNVRKVWDYDANNIRAMAKMGIRDAAHVPIGYAPEMTRIVKAQACDIDVLFYGVLVERRLAVQKALLKAGLAAHFASGVYGAERDALIARAKVVLNVSQFERDSRFDQVRLSYLLANRKCVVSEDGIDAGLEREFSAGVAFAPYDELAAECAYLCNVAAERELMEQHGFDFVSRRLQCDYLREPVAELLRLQDA
;
A
#
# COMPACT_ATOMS: atom_id res chain seq x y z
N MET A 1 -12.30 -23.63 10.38
CA MET A 1 -12.38 -22.62 9.31
C MET A 1 -13.04 -21.40 9.93
N ALA A 2 -12.36 -20.26 9.94
CA ALA A 2 -12.90 -19.02 10.50
C ALA A 2 -13.50 -18.13 9.39
N GLU A 3 -14.37 -17.21 9.78
CA GLU A 3 -15.05 -16.29 8.89
C GLU A 3 -14.54 -14.86 9.10
N PHE A 4 -14.05 -14.23 8.04
CA PHE A 4 -13.48 -12.88 8.05
C PHE A 4 -14.28 -11.92 7.18
N ALA A 5 -14.29 -10.65 7.56
CA ALA A 5 -14.69 -9.54 6.73
C ALA A 5 -13.52 -8.57 6.61
N VAL A 6 -13.01 -8.39 5.40
CA VAL A 6 -12.03 -7.35 5.10
C VAL A 6 -12.79 -6.08 4.74
N VAL A 7 -12.76 -5.10 5.62
CA VAL A 7 -13.61 -3.91 5.57
C VAL A 7 -12.77 -2.69 5.20
N ARG A 8 -13.02 -2.11 4.05
CA ARG A 8 -12.47 -0.82 3.68
C ARG A 8 -13.43 0.30 4.11
N LEU A 9 -12.96 1.18 4.98
CA LEU A 9 -13.72 2.38 5.34
C LEU A 9 -13.49 3.46 4.27
N ASN A 10 -14.59 4.07 3.82
CA ASN A 10 -14.59 5.07 2.78
C ASN A 10 -15.62 6.15 3.07
N LEU A 11 -15.20 7.39 3.18
CA LEU A 11 -16.11 8.53 3.30
C LEU A 11 -16.60 8.95 1.92
N PRO A 12 -17.93 9.17 1.75
CA PRO A 12 -18.44 9.66 0.48
C PRO A 12 -17.94 11.10 0.20
N PRO A 13 -17.79 11.47 -1.09
CA PRO A 13 -17.49 12.85 -1.44
C PRO A 13 -18.47 13.84 -0.79
N PRO A 14 -18.03 15.04 -0.39
CA PRO A 14 -16.73 15.64 -0.68
C PRO A 14 -15.64 15.35 0.38
N HIS A 15 -15.89 14.51 1.38
CA HIS A 15 -15.06 14.44 2.58
C HIS A 15 -13.73 13.71 2.40
N PHE A 16 -13.68 12.68 1.55
CA PHE A 16 -12.43 11.95 1.34
C PHE A 16 -12.40 11.19 0.01
N ALA A 17 -11.47 11.56 -0.86
CA ALA A 17 -11.33 10.94 -2.18
C ALA A 17 -10.24 9.85 -2.25
N HIS A 18 -9.47 9.60 -1.18
CA HIS A 18 -8.21 8.82 -1.27
C HIS A 18 -8.27 7.41 -0.68
N SER A 19 -9.37 6.97 -0.09
CA SER A 19 -9.48 5.61 0.48
C SER A 19 -9.34 4.49 -0.58
N GLY A 20 -9.55 4.82 -1.85
CA GLY A 20 -9.29 3.93 -2.99
C GLY A 20 -7.86 3.41 -3.07
N ILE A 21 -6.88 4.10 -2.46
CA ILE A 21 -5.47 3.65 -2.42
C ILE A 21 -5.28 2.33 -1.65
N MET A 22 -6.21 1.99 -0.74
CA MET A 22 -6.12 0.80 0.09
C MET A 22 -6.79 -0.44 -0.52
N THR A 23 -7.47 -0.28 -1.66
CA THR A 23 -8.26 -1.36 -2.28
C THR A 23 -7.41 -2.59 -2.55
N GLU A 24 -6.23 -2.44 -3.15
CA GLU A 24 -5.37 -3.55 -3.52
C GLU A 24 -4.81 -4.29 -2.31
N VAL A 25 -4.55 -3.59 -1.22
CA VAL A 25 -4.09 -4.23 0.03
C VAL A 25 -5.24 -5.00 0.67
N CYS A 26 -6.47 -4.44 0.67
CA CYS A 26 -7.67 -5.16 1.13
C CYS A 26 -7.88 -6.46 0.33
N GLU A 27 -7.80 -6.38 -1.00
CA GLU A 27 -7.90 -7.55 -1.89
C GLU A 27 -6.79 -8.57 -1.59
N THR A 28 -5.54 -8.11 -1.43
CA THR A 28 -4.39 -8.97 -1.13
C THR A 28 -4.60 -9.73 0.18
N VAL A 29 -5.07 -9.05 1.23
CA VAL A 29 -5.38 -9.68 2.53
C VAL A 29 -6.54 -10.65 2.41
N HIS A 30 -7.61 -10.28 1.69
CA HIS A 30 -8.74 -11.15 1.41
C HIS A 30 -8.31 -12.46 0.74
N TYR A 31 -7.54 -12.38 -0.32
CA TYR A 31 -7.03 -13.57 -1.02
C TYR A 31 -6.03 -14.36 -0.16
N GLY A 32 -5.21 -13.68 0.63
CA GLY A 32 -4.31 -14.31 1.59
C GLY A 32 -5.05 -15.16 2.63
N LEU A 33 -6.17 -14.65 3.17
CA LEU A 33 -7.03 -15.40 4.10
C LEU A 33 -7.66 -16.63 3.42
N ARG A 34 -8.14 -16.48 2.20
CA ARG A 34 -8.66 -17.59 1.41
C ARG A 34 -7.58 -18.63 1.10
N GLY A 35 -6.36 -18.19 0.82
CA GLY A 35 -5.18 -19.06 0.65
C GLY A 35 -4.83 -19.87 1.91
N LEU A 36 -5.20 -19.40 3.10
CA LEU A 36 -5.11 -20.14 4.36
C LEU A 36 -6.31 -21.08 4.61
N GLY A 37 -7.31 -21.11 3.71
CA GLY A 37 -8.51 -21.95 3.84
C GLY A 37 -9.61 -21.34 4.71
N HIS A 38 -9.56 -20.04 4.98
CA HIS A 38 -10.63 -19.33 5.68
C HIS A 38 -11.68 -18.77 4.71
N ASP A 39 -12.92 -18.56 5.20
CA ASP A 39 -13.90 -17.77 4.48
C ASP A 39 -13.61 -16.28 4.67
N SER A 40 -13.64 -15.52 3.60
CA SER A 40 -13.39 -14.09 3.63
C SER A 40 -14.28 -13.35 2.64
N VAL A 41 -14.84 -12.22 3.07
CA VAL A 41 -15.60 -11.31 2.22
C VAL A 41 -14.93 -9.93 2.21
N LEU A 42 -15.02 -9.24 1.05
CA LEU A 42 -14.60 -7.84 0.91
C LEU A 42 -15.82 -6.94 1.01
N THR A 43 -15.75 -5.90 1.84
CA THR A 43 -16.85 -4.97 2.02
C THR A 43 -16.36 -3.52 2.10
N GLU A 44 -17.29 -2.60 1.84
CA GLU A 44 -17.08 -1.18 2.07
C GLU A 44 -18.08 -0.67 3.10
N ASN A 45 -17.56 -0.10 4.20
CA ASN A 45 -18.36 0.46 5.31
C ASN A 45 -19.32 -0.52 6.00
N VAL A 46 -19.24 -1.81 5.75
CA VAL A 46 -20.09 -2.82 6.36
C VAL A 46 -19.27 -3.72 7.26
N VAL A 47 -19.60 -3.75 8.54
CA VAL A 47 -19.04 -4.65 9.56
C VAL A 47 -20.06 -5.73 9.92
N TYR A 48 -19.58 -6.90 10.32
CA TYR A 48 -20.39 -8.07 10.65
C TYR A 48 -20.22 -8.46 12.11
N GLY A 49 -21.32 -8.73 12.80
CA GLY A 49 -21.28 -9.14 14.21
C GLY A 49 -20.71 -10.54 14.42
N GLU A 50 -20.88 -11.41 13.43
CA GLU A 50 -20.49 -12.83 13.48
C GLU A 50 -19.11 -13.12 12.84
N ARG A 51 -18.52 -12.16 12.14
CA ARG A 51 -17.22 -12.30 11.47
C ARG A 51 -16.12 -11.56 12.19
N ILE A 52 -14.89 -12.00 12.04
CA ILE A 52 -13.71 -11.24 12.42
C ILE A 52 -13.52 -10.12 11.41
N ASN A 53 -13.71 -8.87 11.84
CA ASN A 53 -13.58 -7.72 10.96
C ASN A 53 -12.14 -7.21 10.94
N ILE A 54 -11.53 -7.15 9.74
CA ILE A 54 -10.22 -6.53 9.52
C ILE A 54 -10.46 -5.17 8.85
N LEU A 55 -10.28 -4.09 9.63
CA LEU A 55 -10.61 -2.74 9.21
C LEU A 55 -9.39 -2.01 8.63
N PHE A 56 -9.57 -1.53 7.41
CA PHE A 56 -8.65 -0.63 6.72
C PHE A 56 -9.19 0.79 6.73
N ALA A 57 -8.31 1.78 6.63
CA ALA A 57 -8.65 3.20 6.76
C ALA A 57 -9.34 3.54 8.10
N SER A 58 -9.03 2.84 9.17
CA SER A 58 -9.66 3.00 10.48
C SER A 58 -9.50 4.41 11.07
N HIS A 59 -8.51 5.18 10.62
CA HIS A 59 -8.35 6.59 10.94
C HIS A 59 -9.57 7.45 10.53
N LEU A 60 -10.44 6.94 9.65
CA LEU A 60 -11.68 7.59 9.22
C LEU A 60 -12.85 7.34 10.19
N LEU A 61 -12.77 6.34 11.08
CA LEU A 61 -13.87 5.99 12.00
C LEU A 61 -14.46 7.20 12.76
N PRO A 62 -13.66 8.16 13.24
CA PRO A 62 -14.19 9.32 13.93
C PRO A 62 -15.13 10.20 13.10
N PHE A 63 -15.09 10.07 11.77
CA PHE A 63 -15.95 10.83 10.85
C PHE A 63 -17.27 10.13 10.50
N PHE A 64 -17.45 8.86 10.90
CA PHE A 64 -18.68 8.09 10.66
C PHE A 64 -19.73 8.24 11.77
N GLY A 65 -19.48 9.03 12.80
CA GLY A 65 -20.33 9.07 13.97
C GLY A 65 -20.17 7.79 14.83
N GLU A 66 -21.28 7.25 15.35
CA GLU A 66 -21.21 6.02 16.14
C GLU A 66 -21.13 4.77 15.25
N ILE A 67 -19.93 4.42 14.77
CA ILE A 67 -19.70 3.06 14.29
C ILE A 67 -19.34 2.21 15.51
N ALA A 68 -20.29 1.37 15.93
CA ALA A 68 -20.00 0.35 16.92
C ALA A 68 -19.03 -0.67 16.31
N LEU A 69 -17.79 -0.67 16.76
CA LEU A 69 -16.83 -1.70 16.40
C LEU A 69 -17.32 -3.04 16.97
N PRO A 70 -17.51 -4.07 16.13
CA PRO A 70 -17.84 -5.40 16.62
C PRO A 70 -16.74 -5.95 17.55
N PRO A 71 -17.07 -6.85 18.50
CA PRO A 71 -16.06 -7.61 19.21
C PRO A 71 -15.12 -8.33 18.23
N PHE A 72 -13.86 -8.52 18.60
CA PHE A 72 -12.86 -9.16 17.74
C PHE A 72 -12.54 -8.43 16.43
N SER A 73 -12.61 -7.10 16.43
CA SER A 73 -12.10 -6.29 15.34
C SER A 73 -10.56 -6.28 15.33
N VAL A 74 -10.00 -6.31 14.12
CA VAL A 74 -8.58 -6.11 13.85
C VAL A 74 -8.44 -4.79 13.09
N ILE A 75 -7.52 -3.95 13.47
CA ILE A 75 -7.16 -2.78 12.66
C ILE A 75 -5.91 -3.13 11.85
N PHE A 76 -5.99 -3.08 10.53
CA PHE A 76 -4.81 -3.10 9.68
C PHE A 76 -4.45 -1.66 9.32
N ASN A 77 -3.47 -1.12 10.02
CA ASN A 77 -3.02 0.25 9.81
C ASN A 77 -2.12 0.34 8.58
N LEU A 78 -2.39 1.30 7.70
CA LEU A 78 -1.56 1.64 6.55
C LEU A 78 -1.06 3.10 6.62
N GLU A 79 -1.51 3.86 7.62
CA GLU A 79 -1.12 5.25 7.79
C GLU A 79 0.21 5.37 8.56
N PRO A 80 1.09 6.30 8.19
CA PRO A 80 2.31 6.53 8.94
C PRO A 80 1.99 7.10 10.34
N ILE A 81 2.47 6.44 11.39
CA ILE A 81 2.33 6.93 12.77
C ILE A 81 3.42 7.99 13.03
N ILE A 82 3.15 9.20 12.60
CA ILE A 82 4.03 10.37 12.72
C ILE A 82 3.29 11.54 13.37
N ALA A 83 4.05 12.54 13.83
CA ALA A 83 3.47 13.69 14.53
C ALA A 83 2.40 14.42 13.72
N GLN A 84 2.60 14.61 12.41
CA GLN A 84 1.63 15.28 11.54
C GLN A 84 0.29 14.52 11.47
N MET A 85 0.34 13.21 11.39
CA MET A 85 -0.86 12.35 11.39
C MET A 85 -1.60 12.45 12.72
N LEU A 86 -0.87 12.37 13.85
CA LEU A 86 -1.45 12.44 15.19
C LEU A 86 -2.04 13.82 15.50
N VAL A 87 -1.49 14.90 14.95
CA VAL A 87 -2.09 16.24 15.04
C VAL A 87 -3.42 16.31 14.26
N ARG A 88 -3.50 15.66 13.11
CA ARG A 88 -4.73 15.65 12.29
C ARG A 88 -5.83 14.77 12.87
N ILE A 89 -5.46 13.67 13.52
CA ILE A 89 -6.39 12.67 14.07
C ILE A 89 -5.93 12.31 15.48
N PRO A 90 -6.09 13.22 16.46
CA PRO A 90 -5.53 13.05 17.81
C PRO A 90 -6.16 11.86 18.56
N GLN A 91 -7.38 11.45 18.22
CA GLN A 91 -8.08 10.31 18.81
C GLN A 91 -7.64 8.95 18.25
N TYR A 92 -6.79 8.91 17.24
CA TYR A 92 -6.37 7.65 16.60
C TYR A 92 -5.66 6.67 17.56
N PRO A 93 -4.76 7.12 18.46
CA PRO A 93 -4.17 6.24 19.46
C PRO A 93 -5.19 5.58 20.41
N ASP A 94 -6.27 6.28 20.77
CA ASP A 94 -7.33 5.74 21.62
C ASP A 94 -8.18 4.72 20.86
N LEU A 95 -8.42 4.94 19.57
CA LEU A 95 -9.07 3.98 18.70
C LEU A 95 -8.27 2.66 18.61
N LEU A 96 -6.95 2.74 18.47
CA LEU A 96 -6.08 1.55 18.43
C LEU A 96 -6.08 0.75 19.75
N LYS A 97 -6.49 1.39 20.87
CA LYS A 97 -6.64 0.79 22.21
C LYS A 97 -8.09 0.43 22.55
N HIS A 98 -9.02 0.60 21.63
CA HIS A 98 -10.43 0.33 21.89
C HIS A 98 -10.63 -1.14 22.33
N PRO A 99 -11.48 -1.44 23.36
CA PRO A 99 -11.65 -2.80 23.90
C PRO A 99 -12.04 -3.88 22.87
N ASN A 100 -12.76 -3.48 21.82
CA ASN A 100 -13.17 -4.37 20.74
C ASN A 100 -12.08 -4.59 19.69
N VAL A 101 -10.99 -3.80 19.69
CA VAL A 101 -9.81 -4.02 18.85
C VAL A 101 -8.93 -5.05 19.53
N ARG A 102 -8.92 -6.27 19.00
CA ARG A 102 -8.16 -7.39 19.57
C ARG A 102 -6.72 -7.40 19.12
N LYS A 103 -6.44 -6.94 17.90
CA LYS A 103 -5.08 -6.82 17.34
C LYS A 103 -4.98 -5.59 16.46
N VAL A 104 -3.80 -5.02 16.44
CA VAL A 104 -3.39 -4.05 15.43
C VAL A 104 -2.34 -4.71 14.55
N TRP A 105 -2.57 -4.73 13.24
CA TRP A 105 -1.61 -5.17 12.24
C TRP A 105 -1.08 -3.94 11.51
N ASP A 106 0.20 -3.97 11.16
CA ASP A 106 0.84 -2.90 10.42
C ASP A 106 1.96 -3.46 9.54
N TYR A 107 2.12 -2.91 8.35
CA TYR A 107 3.15 -3.34 7.42
C TYR A 107 4.51 -2.66 7.67
N ASP A 108 4.53 -1.55 8.41
CA ASP A 108 5.73 -0.74 8.66
C ASP A 108 6.28 -0.98 10.08
N ALA A 109 7.48 -1.53 10.16
CA ALA A 109 8.17 -1.76 11.44
C ALA A 109 8.44 -0.45 12.22
N ASN A 110 8.53 0.71 11.53
CA ASN A 110 8.64 2.00 12.20
C ASN A 110 7.36 2.34 12.96
N ASN A 111 6.19 2.05 12.35
CA ASN A 111 4.90 2.24 12.99
C ASN A 111 4.75 1.34 14.22
N ILE A 112 5.16 0.06 14.13
CA ILE A 112 5.16 -0.86 15.28
C ILE A 112 5.97 -0.27 16.45
N ARG A 113 7.17 0.26 16.16
CA ARG A 113 8.00 0.92 17.19
C ARG A 113 7.34 2.18 17.76
N ALA A 114 6.66 2.97 16.92
CA ALA A 114 5.93 4.16 17.37
C ALA A 114 4.72 3.78 18.24
N MET A 115 3.95 2.77 17.84
CA MET A 115 2.82 2.24 18.61
C MET A 115 3.25 1.71 19.99
N ALA A 116 4.37 1.00 20.07
CA ALA A 116 4.92 0.53 21.33
C ALA A 116 5.23 1.67 22.33
N LYS A 117 5.76 2.80 21.82
CA LYS A 117 5.99 4.02 22.61
C LYS A 117 4.68 4.66 23.12
N MET A 118 3.58 4.47 22.40
CA MET A 118 2.25 4.92 22.80
C MET A 118 1.50 3.93 23.71
N GLY A 119 2.16 2.82 24.11
CA GLY A 119 1.58 1.79 24.95
C GLY A 119 0.73 0.74 24.22
N ILE A 120 0.75 0.71 22.90
CA ILE A 120 0.16 -0.33 22.06
C ILE A 120 1.24 -1.37 21.79
N ARG A 121 1.32 -2.40 22.68
CA ARG A 121 2.43 -3.36 22.71
C ARG A 121 2.17 -4.62 21.87
N ASP A 122 0.91 -4.90 21.56
CA ASP A 122 0.49 -6.13 20.86
C ASP A 122 0.24 -5.91 19.37
N ALA A 123 0.85 -4.87 18.79
CA ALA A 123 0.79 -4.65 17.37
C ALA A 123 1.69 -5.66 16.63
N ALA A 124 1.12 -6.37 15.65
CA ALA A 124 1.83 -7.35 14.84
C ALA A 124 2.33 -6.74 13.52
N HIS A 125 3.58 -7.08 13.16
CA HIS A 125 4.13 -6.73 11.86
C HIS A 125 3.60 -7.70 10.79
N VAL A 126 2.80 -7.20 9.87
CA VAL A 126 2.20 -7.97 8.76
C VAL A 126 2.56 -7.28 7.45
N PRO A 127 3.66 -7.66 6.81
CA PRO A 127 4.07 -7.07 5.53
C PRO A 127 3.02 -7.24 4.44
N ILE A 128 3.03 -6.36 3.45
CA ILE A 128 2.20 -6.51 2.26
C ILE A 128 2.89 -7.49 1.32
N GLY A 129 2.26 -8.62 1.11
CA GLY A 129 2.74 -9.70 0.27
C GLY A 129 2.09 -9.72 -1.12
N TYR A 130 2.05 -10.90 -1.69
CA TYR A 130 1.51 -11.20 -3.01
C TYR A 130 0.32 -12.17 -2.93
N ALA A 131 -0.68 -11.92 -3.75
CA ALA A 131 -1.72 -12.87 -4.08
C ALA A 131 -1.79 -12.99 -5.62
N PRO A 132 -1.92 -14.19 -6.21
CA PRO A 132 -1.92 -14.37 -7.67
C PRO A 132 -2.98 -13.54 -8.39
N GLU A 133 -4.11 -13.30 -7.76
CA GLU A 133 -5.23 -12.49 -8.27
C GLU A 133 -4.86 -11.01 -8.46
N MET A 134 -3.76 -10.57 -7.85
CA MET A 134 -3.27 -9.19 -8.00
C MET A 134 -2.48 -8.97 -9.27
N THR A 135 -2.07 -10.03 -9.98
CA THR A 135 -1.46 -9.94 -11.32
C THR A 135 -2.55 -9.84 -12.37
N ARG A 136 -3.02 -8.64 -12.64
CA ARG A 136 -4.21 -8.41 -13.47
C ARG A 136 -4.06 -7.32 -14.54
N ILE A 137 -2.96 -6.54 -14.51
CA ILE A 137 -2.73 -5.49 -15.51
C ILE A 137 -2.03 -6.11 -16.73
N VAL A 138 -2.74 -6.14 -17.84
CA VAL A 138 -2.17 -6.57 -19.13
C VAL A 138 -1.42 -5.38 -19.74
N LYS A 139 -0.13 -5.54 -20.03
CA LYS A 139 0.70 -4.51 -20.68
C LYS A 139 0.10 -4.12 -22.02
N ALA A 140 -0.07 -2.84 -22.28
CA ALA A 140 -0.57 -2.34 -23.55
C ALA A 140 0.41 -2.67 -24.69
N GLN A 141 -0.11 -2.90 -25.90
CA GLN A 141 0.72 -3.15 -27.08
C GLN A 141 1.62 -1.94 -27.42
N ALA A 142 1.11 -0.73 -27.20
CA ALA A 142 1.87 0.52 -27.35
C ALA A 142 1.92 1.24 -26.00
N CYS A 143 3.14 1.45 -25.48
CA CYS A 143 3.37 2.27 -24.28
C CYS A 143 3.63 3.72 -24.74
N ASP A 144 2.58 4.54 -24.71
CA ASP A 144 2.62 5.96 -25.10
C ASP A 144 2.92 6.90 -23.92
N ILE A 145 3.04 6.37 -22.70
CA ILE A 145 3.48 7.07 -21.50
C ILE A 145 4.90 6.58 -21.17
N ASP A 146 5.89 7.48 -21.25
CA ASP A 146 7.24 7.14 -20.84
C ASP A 146 7.30 6.97 -19.32
N VAL A 147 6.85 7.98 -18.58
CA VAL A 147 6.84 7.98 -17.12
C VAL A 147 5.47 8.33 -16.59
N LEU A 148 4.89 7.41 -15.81
CA LEU A 148 3.65 7.62 -15.09
C LEU A 148 3.94 7.92 -13.61
N PHE A 149 3.35 8.97 -13.08
CA PHE A 149 3.15 9.16 -11.65
C PHE A 149 1.65 9.26 -11.36
N TYR A 150 1.19 8.63 -10.29
CA TYR A 150 -0.18 8.82 -9.78
C TYR A 150 -0.16 9.05 -8.26
N GLY A 151 -0.98 10.01 -7.82
CA GLY A 151 -1.09 10.40 -6.41
C GLY A 151 -1.35 11.89 -6.24
N VAL A 152 -1.28 12.40 -5.02
CA VAL A 152 -1.49 13.83 -4.74
C VAL A 152 -0.39 14.66 -5.40
N LEU A 153 -0.77 15.67 -6.17
CA LEU A 153 0.16 16.56 -6.85
C LEU A 153 0.56 17.70 -5.93
N VAL A 154 1.79 17.63 -5.43
CA VAL A 154 2.44 18.70 -4.65
C VAL A 154 3.60 19.30 -5.45
N GLU A 155 4.06 20.48 -5.04
CA GLU A 155 5.09 21.23 -5.77
C GLU A 155 6.34 20.42 -6.10
N ARG A 156 6.87 19.64 -5.13
CA ARG A 156 8.06 18.83 -5.35
C ARG A 156 7.85 17.73 -6.40
N ARG A 157 6.66 17.13 -6.49
CA ARG A 157 6.29 16.15 -7.52
C ARG A 157 6.17 16.78 -8.90
N LEU A 158 5.57 17.98 -8.95
CA LEU A 158 5.47 18.77 -10.18
C LEU A 158 6.85 19.25 -10.67
N ALA A 159 7.81 19.49 -9.77
CA ALA A 159 9.18 19.81 -10.15
C ALA A 159 9.85 18.63 -10.89
N VAL A 160 9.67 17.39 -10.40
CA VAL A 160 10.15 16.18 -11.10
C VAL A 160 9.47 16.03 -12.46
N GLN A 161 8.15 16.28 -12.56
CA GLN A 161 7.45 16.28 -13.87
C GLN A 161 8.09 17.24 -14.85
N LYS A 162 8.37 18.47 -14.42
CA LYS A 162 9.05 19.47 -15.26
C LYS A 162 10.42 19.01 -15.73
N ALA A 163 11.20 18.34 -14.85
CA ALA A 163 12.50 17.79 -15.20
C ALA A 163 12.38 16.69 -16.27
N LEU A 164 11.41 15.76 -16.12
CA LEU A 164 11.12 14.72 -17.10
C LEU A 164 10.72 15.28 -18.46
N LEU A 165 9.81 16.26 -18.49
CA LEU A 165 9.39 16.94 -19.73
C LEU A 165 10.57 17.67 -20.40
N LYS A 166 11.46 18.31 -19.60
CA LYS A 166 12.69 18.93 -20.12
C LYS A 166 13.66 17.91 -20.71
N ALA A 167 13.67 16.69 -20.19
CA ALA A 167 14.43 15.56 -20.74
C ALA A 167 13.79 14.95 -22.00
N GLY A 168 12.66 15.47 -22.47
CA GLY A 168 11.96 15.02 -23.67
C GLY A 168 11.08 13.79 -23.48
N LEU A 169 10.76 13.42 -22.24
CA LEU A 169 9.93 12.25 -21.92
C LEU A 169 8.43 12.59 -21.90
N ALA A 170 7.59 11.68 -22.38
CA ALA A 170 6.15 11.75 -22.23
C ALA A 170 5.75 11.42 -20.78
N ALA A 171 5.81 12.43 -19.89
CA ALA A 171 5.52 12.29 -18.46
C ALA A 171 4.05 12.59 -18.17
N HIS A 172 3.31 11.58 -17.68
CA HIS A 172 1.91 11.70 -17.29
C HIS A 172 1.78 11.65 -15.75
N PHE A 173 1.26 12.74 -15.17
CA PHE A 173 1.04 12.86 -13.72
C PHE A 173 -0.46 12.97 -13.44
N ALA A 174 -1.02 11.95 -12.79
CA ALA A 174 -2.44 11.82 -12.51
C ALA A 174 -2.73 11.96 -11.01
N SER A 175 -3.86 12.58 -10.67
CA SER A 175 -4.36 12.65 -9.30
C SER A 175 -5.80 12.16 -9.23
N GLY A 176 -6.16 11.48 -8.13
CA GLY A 176 -7.52 11.00 -7.93
C GLY A 176 -7.94 9.79 -8.78
N VAL A 177 -6.98 9.11 -9.41
CA VAL A 177 -7.23 7.90 -10.23
C VAL A 177 -7.00 6.63 -9.41
N TYR A 178 -7.95 5.68 -9.47
CA TYR A 178 -7.93 4.42 -8.72
C TYR A 178 -8.48 3.27 -9.57
N GLY A 179 -8.25 2.03 -9.12
CA GLY A 179 -8.81 0.84 -9.73
C GLY A 179 -8.54 0.76 -11.23
N ALA A 180 -9.57 0.46 -12.03
CA ALA A 180 -9.44 0.24 -13.47
C ALA A 180 -8.90 1.45 -14.25
N GLU A 181 -9.24 2.68 -13.85
CA GLU A 181 -8.72 3.89 -14.49
C GLU A 181 -7.20 4.03 -14.29
N ARG A 182 -6.73 3.85 -13.05
CA ARG A 182 -5.30 3.84 -12.75
C ARG A 182 -4.59 2.68 -13.47
N ASP A 183 -5.18 1.49 -13.45
CA ASP A 183 -4.59 0.30 -14.06
C ASP A 183 -4.44 0.45 -15.59
N ALA A 184 -5.38 1.15 -16.24
CA ALA A 184 -5.27 1.49 -17.65
C ALA A 184 -4.09 2.43 -17.94
N LEU A 185 -3.79 3.38 -17.05
CA LEU A 185 -2.60 4.24 -17.18
C LEU A 185 -1.32 3.42 -16.93
N ILE A 186 -1.31 2.57 -15.90
CA ILE A 186 -0.17 1.68 -15.60
C ILE A 186 0.12 0.77 -16.79
N ALA A 187 -0.91 0.21 -17.45
CA ALA A 187 -0.74 -0.66 -18.61
C ALA A 187 0.04 0.02 -19.74
N ARG A 188 -0.15 1.32 -19.94
CA ARG A 188 0.44 2.13 -21.02
C ARG A 188 1.81 2.74 -20.68
N ALA A 189 2.22 2.67 -19.40
CA ALA A 189 3.47 3.27 -18.95
C ALA A 189 4.67 2.34 -19.16
N LYS A 190 5.82 2.90 -19.58
CA LYS A 190 7.11 2.22 -19.59
C LYS A 190 7.68 2.12 -18.18
N VAL A 191 7.69 3.24 -17.45
CA VAL A 191 8.21 3.37 -16.09
C VAL A 191 7.11 3.97 -15.21
N VAL A 192 6.95 3.46 -14.00
CA VAL A 192 6.12 4.08 -12.97
C VAL A 192 7.03 4.72 -11.92
N LEU A 193 6.84 6.02 -11.69
CA LEU A 193 7.63 6.80 -10.77
C LEU A 193 6.98 6.85 -9.39
N ASN A 194 7.75 6.62 -8.35
CA ASN A 194 7.38 6.83 -6.96
C ASN A 194 8.20 7.96 -6.35
N VAL A 195 7.54 9.05 -5.97
CA VAL A 195 8.17 10.22 -5.33
C VAL A 195 7.44 10.52 -4.03
N SER A 196 8.19 10.67 -2.94
CA SER A 196 7.64 11.05 -1.64
C SER A 196 6.87 12.37 -1.71
N GLN A 197 5.83 12.49 -0.89
CA GLN A 197 5.10 13.74 -0.73
C GLN A 197 5.92 14.76 0.08
N PHE A 198 6.74 14.27 0.99
CA PHE A 198 7.51 15.06 1.94
C PHE A 198 9.00 14.91 1.67
N GLU A 199 9.77 15.98 1.87
CA GLU A 199 11.23 15.95 1.74
C GLU A 199 11.88 15.19 2.90
N ARG A 200 11.26 15.23 4.07
CA ARG A 200 11.68 14.50 5.26
C ARG A 200 10.69 13.37 5.54
N ASP A 201 11.18 12.29 6.14
CA ASP A 201 10.39 11.09 6.44
C ASP A 201 9.85 10.37 5.18
N SER A 202 10.66 10.37 4.09
CA SER A 202 10.38 9.53 2.93
C SER A 202 10.44 8.06 3.34
N ARG A 203 9.27 7.48 3.60
CA ARG A 203 9.13 6.07 3.96
C ARG A 203 8.96 5.21 2.73
N PHE A 204 9.36 3.97 2.86
CA PHE A 204 9.19 2.98 1.82
C PHE A 204 7.70 2.73 1.51
N ASP A 205 7.25 3.06 0.29
CA ASP A 205 5.85 2.94 -0.15
C ASP A 205 5.54 1.49 -0.59
N GLN A 206 5.54 0.56 0.37
CA GLN A 206 5.26 -0.85 0.08
C GLN A 206 3.86 -1.05 -0.52
N VAL A 207 2.88 -0.24 -0.17
CA VAL A 207 1.51 -0.30 -0.70
C VAL A 207 1.51 -0.21 -2.23
N ARG A 208 2.19 0.80 -2.77
CA ARG A 208 2.27 1.03 -4.21
C ARG A 208 3.22 0.04 -4.88
N LEU A 209 4.40 -0.13 -4.31
CA LEU A 209 5.46 -0.92 -4.94
C LEU A 209 5.08 -2.39 -5.07
N SER A 210 4.47 -3.00 -4.04
CA SER A 210 4.03 -4.40 -4.09
C SER A 210 3.05 -4.65 -5.25
N TYR A 211 2.08 -3.75 -5.46
CA TYR A 211 1.12 -3.88 -6.55
C TYR A 211 1.76 -3.69 -7.94
N LEU A 212 2.66 -2.73 -8.09
CA LEU A 212 3.37 -2.50 -9.35
C LEU A 212 4.24 -3.68 -9.74
N LEU A 213 5.00 -4.22 -8.80
CA LEU A 213 5.86 -5.40 -9.03
C LEU A 213 5.02 -6.66 -9.32
N ALA A 214 3.87 -6.85 -8.64
CA ALA A 214 2.93 -7.92 -8.93
C ALA A 214 2.40 -7.85 -10.38
N ASN A 215 2.39 -6.67 -10.99
CA ASN A 215 1.95 -6.43 -12.37
C ASN A 215 3.12 -6.20 -13.34
N ARG A 216 4.34 -6.67 -13.00
CA ARG A 216 5.52 -6.61 -13.87
C ARG A 216 5.80 -5.21 -14.39
N LYS A 217 5.80 -4.22 -13.50
CA LYS A 217 6.12 -2.84 -13.87
C LYS A 217 7.51 -2.46 -13.42
N CYS A 218 8.24 -1.81 -14.33
CA CYS A 218 9.48 -1.15 -13.99
C CYS A 218 9.18 0.07 -13.13
N VAL A 219 9.82 0.16 -11.98
CA VAL A 219 9.59 1.22 -10.99
C VAL A 219 10.89 1.96 -10.73
N VAL A 220 10.83 3.29 -10.82
CA VAL A 220 11.84 4.19 -10.27
C VAL A 220 11.26 4.81 -9.00
N SER A 221 11.96 4.70 -7.90
CA SER A 221 11.55 5.24 -6.61
C SER A 221 12.59 6.17 -6.05
N GLU A 222 12.14 7.29 -5.48
CA GLU A 222 12.98 8.08 -4.60
C GLU A 222 13.47 7.21 -3.44
N ASP A 223 14.76 7.27 -3.14
CA ASP A 223 15.34 6.68 -1.94
C ASP A 223 14.86 7.41 -0.68
N GLY A 224 14.96 6.76 0.47
CA GLY A 224 14.41 7.29 1.71
C GLY A 224 15.14 6.80 2.95
N ILE A 225 14.38 6.71 4.05
CA ILE A 225 14.93 6.36 5.36
C ILE A 225 15.00 4.86 5.62
N ASP A 226 14.39 4.05 4.77
CA ASP A 226 14.24 2.59 4.98
C ASP A 226 15.24 1.78 4.14
N ALA A 227 16.54 2.15 4.19
CA ALA A 227 17.62 1.55 3.38
C ALA A 227 17.68 0.01 3.45
N GLY A 228 17.13 -0.63 4.49
CA GLY A 228 17.02 -2.08 4.60
C GLY A 228 16.00 -2.64 3.60
N LEU A 229 14.81 -2.06 3.56
CA LEU A 229 13.75 -2.44 2.62
C LEU A 229 14.13 -2.07 1.19
N GLU A 230 14.74 -0.91 0.97
CA GLU A 230 15.21 -0.50 -0.36
C GLU A 230 16.20 -1.50 -0.95
N ARG A 231 17.17 -1.97 -0.16
CA ARG A 231 18.07 -3.05 -0.57
C ARG A 231 17.33 -4.34 -0.88
N GLU A 232 16.35 -4.69 -0.08
CA GLU A 232 15.57 -5.91 -0.29
C GLU A 232 14.79 -5.86 -1.61
N PHE A 233 14.21 -4.70 -1.96
CA PHE A 233 13.41 -4.50 -3.17
C PHE A 233 14.23 -4.08 -4.40
N SER A 234 15.53 -3.85 -4.27
CA SER A 234 16.40 -3.34 -5.35
C SER A 234 16.49 -4.24 -6.59
N ALA A 235 16.12 -5.52 -6.47
CA ALA A 235 16.04 -6.41 -7.64
C ALA A 235 14.96 -5.98 -8.66
N GLY A 236 13.92 -5.27 -8.23
CA GLY A 236 12.78 -4.87 -9.08
C GLY A 236 12.46 -3.37 -9.04
N VAL A 237 13.18 -2.59 -8.22
CA VAL A 237 12.97 -1.15 -8.06
C VAL A 237 14.30 -0.43 -8.19
N ALA A 238 14.40 0.53 -9.11
CA ALA A 238 15.52 1.45 -9.19
C ALA A 238 15.34 2.57 -8.17
N PHE A 239 16.15 2.58 -7.12
CA PHE A 239 16.16 3.65 -6.13
C PHE A 239 17.17 4.73 -6.55
N ALA A 240 16.76 5.99 -6.50
CA ALA A 240 17.60 7.11 -6.85
C ALA A 240 17.34 8.31 -5.93
N PRO A 241 18.35 9.15 -5.67
CA PRO A 241 18.18 10.44 -5.04
C PRO A 241 17.16 11.31 -5.81
N TYR A 242 16.49 12.19 -5.11
CA TYR A 242 15.44 13.02 -5.69
C TYR A 242 15.86 13.78 -6.96
N ASP A 243 17.06 14.34 -6.97
CA ASP A 243 17.62 15.11 -8.08
C ASP A 243 18.09 14.23 -9.26
N GLU A 244 18.23 12.92 -9.07
CA GLU A 244 18.62 11.95 -10.10
C GLU A 244 17.41 11.20 -10.70
N LEU A 245 16.21 11.30 -10.12
CA LEU A 245 15.01 10.58 -10.57
C LEU A 245 14.70 10.74 -12.07
N ALA A 246 14.86 11.95 -12.60
CA ALA A 246 14.59 12.21 -14.02
C ALA A 246 15.61 11.53 -14.95
N ALA A 247 16.87 11.45 -14.52
CA ALA A 247 17.93 10.79 -15.27
C ALA A 247 17.74 9.26 -15.26
N GLU A 248 17.39 8.69 -14.12
CA GLU A 248 17.13 7.26 -13.99
C GLU A 248 15.88 6.84 -14.80
N CYS A 249 14.81 7.63 -14.75
CA CYS A 249 13.66 7.40 -15.61
C CYS A 249 14.03 7.46 -17.10
N ALA A 250 14.83 8.43 -17.51
CA ALA A 250 15.27 8.56 -18.90
C ALA A 250 16.11 7.36 -19.34
N TYR A 251 17.01 6.89 -18.48
CA TYR A 251 17.80 5.69 -18.74
C TYR A 251 16.90 4.47 -19.00
N LEU A 252 16.00 4.16 -18.07
CA LEU A 252 15.13 2.98 -18.16
C LEU A 252 14.06 3.11 -19.26
N CYS A 253 13.65 4.31 -19.65
CA CYS A 253 12.79 4.50 -20.81
C CYS A 253 13.50 4.14 -22.12
N ASN A 254 14.81 4.43 -22.22
CA ASN A 254 15.60 4.23 -23.43
C ASN A 254 16.26 2.84 -23.53
N VAL A 255 16.52 2.17 -22.40
CA VAL A 255 17.18 0.86 -22.35
C VAL A 255 16.16 -0.23 -22.07
N ALA A 256 15.46 -0.70 -23.12
CA ALA A 256 14.36 -1.65 -22.99
C ALA A 256 14.78 -2.96 -22.29
N ALA A 257 15.98 -3.48 -22.59
CA ALA A 257 16.46 -4.73 -22.00
C ALA A 257 16.61 -4.64 -20.48
N GLU A 258 17.15 -3.54 -19.93
CA GLU A 258 17.25 -3.32 -18.50
C GLU A 258 15.89 -3.18 -17.85
N ARG A 259 14.99 -2.43 -18.49
CA ARG A 259 13.61 -2.28 -18.01
C ARG A 259 12.88 -3.62 -17.92
N GLU A 260 12.96 -4.46 -18.97
CA GLU A 260 12.31 -5.77 -19.01
C GLU A 260 12.92 -6.74 -17.98
N LEU A 261 14.22 -6.66 -17.76
CA LEU A 261 14.91 -7.44 -16.73
C LEU A 261 14.42 -7.05 -15.33
N MET A 262 14.26 -5.75 -15.05
CA MET A 262 13.72 -5.27 -13.78
C MET A 262 12.26 -5.66 -13.59
N GLU A 263 11.42 -5.58 -14.64
CA GLU A 263 10.03 -6.04 -14.62
C GLU A 263 9.93 -7.52 -14.22
N GLN A 264 10.81 -8.37 -14.76
CA GLN A 264 10.85 -9.80 -14.44
C GLN A 264 11.38 -10.04 -13.02
N HIS A 265 12.51 -9.45 -12.65
CA HIS A 265 13.09 -9.63 -11.32
C HIS A 265 12.17 -9.12 -10.21
N GLY A 266 11.50 -8.00 -10.42
CA GLY A 266 10.52 -7.45 -9.48
C GLY A 266 9.35 -8.40 -9.26
N PHE A 267 8.81 -8.98 -10.33
CA PHE A 267 7.76 -9.98 -10.23
C PHE A 267 8.24 -11.25 -9.53
N ASP A 268 9.40 -11.77 -9.90
CA ASP A 268 9.97 -12.98 -9.27
C ASP A 268 10.24 -12.77 -7.79
N PHE A 269 10.60 -11.56 -7.41
CA PHE A 269 10.81 -11.18 -6.01
C PHE A 269 9.51 -11.19 -5.21
N VAL A 270 8.45 -10.50 -5.68
CA VAL A 270 7.20 -10.40 -4.91
C VAL A 270 6.39 -11.68 -4.96
N SER A 271 6.38 -12.41 -6.08
CA SER A 271 5.58 -13.63 -6.24
C SER A 271 5.98 -14.78 -5.30
N ARG A 272 7.18 -14.73 -4.72
CA ARG A 272 7.65 -15.67 -3.69
C ARG A 272 7.24 -15.26 -2.27
N ARG A 273 6.64 -14.10 -2.08
CA ARG A 273 6.26 -13.54 -0.79
C ARG A 273 4.74 -13.54 -0.65
N LEU A 274 4.18 -14.73 -0.49
CA LEU A 274 2.74 -14.91 -0.47
C LEU A 274 2.12 -14.22 0.75
N GLN A 275 1.01 -13.50 0.54
CA GLN A 275 0.28 -12.85 1.64
C GLN A 275 -0.25 -13.87 2.65
N CYS A 276 -0.64 -15.06 2.21
CA CYS A 276 -1.07 -16.12 3.12
C CYS A 276 0.04 -16.54 4.09
N ASP A 277 1.31 -16.51 3.70
CA ASP A 277 2.42 -16.84 4.59
C ASP A 277 2.62 -15.76 5.66
N TYR A 278 2.51 -14.48 5.30
CA TYR A 278 2.56 -13.36 6.25
C TYR A 278 1.36 -13.33 7.22
N LEU A 279 0.21 -13.83 6.79
CA LEU A 279 -1.00 -13.89 7.62
C LEU A 279 -1.06 -15.13 8.51
N ARG A 280 -0.29 -16.18 8.25
CA ARG A 280 -0.38 -17.49 8.94
C ARG A 280 -0.30 -17.34 10.45
N GLU A 281 0.77 -16.74 10.98
CA GLU A 281 0.95 -16.61 12.42
C GLU A 281 0.04 -15.54 13.03
N PRO A 282 -0.12 -14.32 12.46
CA PRO A 282 -1.08 -13.33 12.98
C PRO A 282 -2.52 -13.85 13.08
N VAL A 283 -2.97 -14.62 12.09
CA VAL A 283 -4.31 -15.23 12.10
C VAL A 283 -4.39 -16.35 13.16
N ALA A 284 -3.38 -17.22 13.26
CA ALA A 284 -3.36 -18.27 14.27
C ALA A 284 -3.38 -17.69 15.69
N GLU A 285 -2.65 -16.61 15.93
CA GLU A 285 -2.67 -15.91 17.23
C GLU A 285 -4.06 -15.32 17.52
N LEU A 286 -4.67 -14.67 16.53
CA LEU A 286 -6.00 -14.07 16.66
C LEU A 286 -7.07 -15.12 17.00
N LEU A 287 -7.03 -16.29 16.37
CA LEU A 287 -7.98 -17.38 16.63
C LEU A 287 -7.79 -17.97 18.03
N ARG A 288 -6.55 -18.11 18.50
CA ARG A 288 -6.31 -18.52 19.91
C ARG A 288 -6.93 -17.57 20.94
N LEU A 289 -6.97 -16.26 20.63
CA LEU A 289 -7.62 -15.26 21.48
C LEU A 289 -9.16 -15.31 21.44
N GLN A 290 -9.74 -15.89 20.38
CA GLN A 290 -11.18 -16.08 20.27
C GLN A 290 -11.67 -17.26 21.11
N ASP A 291 -10.81 -18.29 21.25
CA ASP A 291 -11.12 -19.51 22.00
C ASP A 291 -10.85 -19.36 23.52
N ALA A 292 -10.19 -18.27 23.97
CA ALA A 292 -9.82 -18.00 25.35
C ALA A 292 -10.85 -17.11 26.06
#